data_ec91defeaebcfe3af54512d8de7e5a97
#
_entry.id   ec91defeaebcfe3af54512d8de7e5a97
#
_cell.length_a   1.000
_cell.length_b   1.000
_cell.length_c   1.000
_cell.angle_alpha   90.00
_cell.angle_beta   90.00
_cell.angle_gamma   90.00
#
_symmetry.space_group_name_H-M   'P 1'
#
loop_
_entity.id
_entity.type
_entity.pdbx_description
1 polymer ?
#
loop_
_entity_poly.entity_id
_entity_poly.type
_entity_poly.pdbx_seq_one_letter_code
_entity_poly.pdbx_strand_id
1 'polypeptide(L)'
;EIDNYEEVLNEIKKEDIKYNLIENCSTIAIVGVGMTGVPGIMAKIINTLSKGSIEILQTADSNMTIWCLIKSEHVKNALNLLHKAFNLGE
;
A
#
# COMPACT_ATOMS: atom_id res chain seq x y z
N GLU A 1 2.53 -20.96 -3.73
CA GLU A 1 1.81 -20.38 -4.29
C GLU A 1 0.83 -19.63 -3.58
N ILE A 2 -0.28 -19.97 -3.57
CA ILE A 2 -1.18 -19.20 -2.99
C ILE A 2 -0.90 -18.82 -1.64
N ASP A 3 -0.28 -19.61 -0.92
CA ASP A 3 0.01 -19.36 0.40
C ASP A 3 0.91 -18.24 0.53
N ASN A 4 1.52 -17.78 -0.49
CA ASN A 4 2.45 -16.70 -0.39
C ASN A 4 1.84 -15.41 0.12
N TYR A 5 0.53 -15.33 0.18
CA TYR A 5 -0.10 -14.10 0.66
C TYR A 5 0.41 -13.71 2.04
N GLU A 6 0.38 -14.64 2.99
CA GLU A 6 0.85 -14.32 4.32
C GLU A 6 2.35 -14.15 4.38
N GLU A 7 3.08 -14.90 3.58
CA GLU A 7 4.51 -14.73 3.56
C GLU A 7 4.86 -13.34 3.04
N VAL A 8 4.16 -12.87 2.02
CA VAL A 8 4.42 -11.57 1.48
C VAL A 8 4.09 -10.49 2.50
N LEU A 9 2.99 -10.66 3.24
CA LEU A 9 2.65 -9.69 4.25
C LEU A 9 3.73 -9.60 5.30
N ASN A 10 4.33 -10.72 5.66
CA ASN A 10 5.37 -10.73 6.67
C ASN A 10 6.67 -10.11 6.17
N GLU A 11 6.86 -10.06 4.88
CA GLU A 11 8.08 -9.50 4.32
C GLU A 11 8.01 -7.99 4.12
N ILE A 12 6.82 -7.42 4.11
CA ILE A 12 6.70 -5.99 3.92
C ILE A 12 7.16 -5.27 5.17
N LYS A 13 8.06 -4.33 5.01
CA LYS A 13 8.58 -3.57 6.13
C LYS A 13 8.21 -2.12 5.99
N LYS A 14 8.35 -1.38 7.08
CA LYS A 14 8.01 0.02 7.07
C LYS A 14 8.70 0.77 5.96
N GLU A 15 9.97 0.50 5.76
CA GLU A 15 10.73 1.21 4.76
C GLU A 15 10.33 0.84 3.34
N ASP A 16 9.50 -0.20 3.17
CA ASP A 16 9.04 -0.57 1.86
C ASP A 16 7.83 0.26 1.43
N ILE A 17 7.26 1.03 2.35
CA ILE A 17 6.13 1.86 2.04
C ILE A 17 6.63 3.28 1.92
N LYS A 18 6.61 3.81 0.69
CA LYS A 18 7.15 5.12 0.42
C LYS A 18 6.07 6.01 -0.18
N TYR A 19 6.30 7.29 -0.15
CA TYR A 19 5.34 8.20 -0.75
C TYR A 19 6.07 9.35 -1.42
N ASN A 20 5.40 9.95 -2.37
CA ASN A 20 5.95 11.06 -3.11
C ASN A 20 4.87 12.10 -3.26
N LEU A 21 5.12 13.29 -2.80
CA LEU A 21 4.13 14.36 -2.85
C LEU A 21 4.25 15.11 -4.18
N ILE A 22 3.12 15.25 -4.87
CA ILE A 22 3.10 15.98 -6.10
C ILE A 22 1.94 16.94 -6.02
N GLU A 23 2.20 18.14 -5.57
CA GLU A 23 1.15 19.14 -5.41
C GLU A 23 -0.03 18.61 -4.60
N ASN A 24 -1.20 18.53 -5.17
CA ASN A 24 -2.38 18.12 -4.46
C ASN A 24 -2.56 16.62 -4.36
N CYS A 25 -1.80 15.87 -5.10
CA CYS A 25 -1.91 14.43 -5.08
C CYS A 25 -0.59 13.81 -4.69
N SER A 26 -0.64 12.60 -4.20
CA SER A 26 0.58 11.91 -3.80
C SER A 26 0.47 10.46 -4.21
N THR A 27 1.60 9.85 -4.53
CA THR A 27 1.62 8.42 -4.77
C THR A 27 2.17 7.74 -3.54
N ILE A 28 1.59 6.61 -3.20
CA ILE A 28 2.13 5.77 -2.15
C ILE A 28 2.56 4.49 -2.85
N ALA A 29 3.81 4.13 -2.68
CA ALA A 29 4.37 2.94 -3.31
C ALA A 29 4.70 1.93 -2.23
N ILE A 30 4.26 0.70 -2.44
CA ILE A 30 4.61 -0.39 -1.55
C ILE A 30 5.48 -1.33 -2.35
N VAL A 31 6.73 -1.45 -1.93
CA VAL A 31 7.72 -2.22 -2.65
C VAL A 31 7.99 -3.52 -1.91
N GLY A 32 7.99 -4.61 -2.61
CA GLY A 32 8.25 -5.88 -1.96
C GLY A 32 8.46 -6.98 -2.96
N VAL A 33 9.36 -7.85 -2.65
CA VAL A 33 9.67 -8.96 -3.52
C VAL A 33 8.48 -9.91 -3.59
N GLY A 34 8.06 -10.24 -4.79
CA GLY A 34 6.99 -11.20 -4.95
C GLY A 34 5.61 -10.69 -4.61
N MET A 35 5.48 -9.38 -4.38
CA MET A 35 4.20 -8.84 -3.99
C MET A 35 3.22 -8.75 -5.13
N THR A 36 3.68 -8.35 -6.29
CA THR A 36 2.78 -8.23 -7.42
C THR A 36 2.42 -9.62 -7.90
N GLY A 37 1.21 -9.77 -8.31
CA GLY A 37 0.76 -11.07 -8.76
C GLY A 37 0.22 -11.94 -7.63
N VAL A 38 0.26 -11.49 -6.39
CA VAL A 38 -0.30 -12.24 -5.29
C VAL A 38 -1.72 -11.70 -5.06
N PRO A 39 -2.73 -12.52 -5.29
CA PRO A 39 -4.10 -12.04 -5.15
C PRO A 39 -4.35 -11.62 -3.72
N GLY A 40 -5.10 -10.61 -3.54
CA GLY A 40 -5.45 -10.17 -2.20
C GLY A 40 -4.62 -9.04 -1.66
N ILE A 41 -3.39 -8.87 -2.14
CA ILE A 41 -2.57 -7.78 -1.63
C ILE A 41 -3.15 -6.44 -2.06
N MET A 42 -3.46 -6.31 -3.35
CA MET A 42 -4.05 -5.06 -3.85
C MET A 42 -5.41 -4.82 -3.17
N ALA A 43 -6.19 -5.88 -3.00
CA ALA A 43 -7.50 -5.74 -2.36
C ALA A 43 -7.33 -5.30 -0.91
N LYS A 44 -6.32 -5.80 -0.22
CA LYS A 44 -6.10 -5.41 1.16
C LYS A 44 -5.75 -3.93 1.24
N ILE A 45 -4.92 -3.45 0.32
CA ILE A 45 -4.53 -2.05 0.30
C ILE A 45 -5.76 -1.18 0.03
N ILE A 46 -6.53 -1.54 -0.97
CA ILE A 46 -7.70 -0.77 -1.34
C ILE A 46 -8.71 -0.74 -0.20
N ASN A 47 -8.97 -1.90 0.40
CA ASN A 47 -9.93 -1.96 1.48
C ASN A 47 -9.45 -1.18 2.70
N THR A 48 -8.17 -1.23 2.99
CA THR A 48 -7.62 -0.52 4.13
C THR A 48 -7.82 0.98 3.98
N LEU A 49 -7.51 1.50 2.81
CA LEU A 49 -7.65 2.93 2.58
C LEU A 49 -9.12 3.34 2.51
N SER A 50 -9.96 2.50 1.93
CA SER A 50 -11.38 2.80 1.86
C SER A 50 -12.00 2.87 3.23
N LYS A 51 -11.59 2.00 4.14
CA LYS A 51 -12.12 2.02 5.48
C LYS A 51 -11.76 3.30 6.19
N GLY A 52 -10.68 3.93 5.80
CA GLY A 52 -10.28 5.21 6.38
C GLY A 52 -10.87 6.40 5.62
N SER A 53 -11.80 6.14 4.72
CA SER A 53 -12.44 7.17 3.93
C SER A 53 -11.44 7.89 3.02
N ILE A 54 -10.43 7.18 2.58
CA ILE A 54 -9.44 7.75 1.68
C ILE A 54 -9.77 7.26 0.28
N GLU A 55 -10.06 8.20 -0.61
CA GLU A 55 -10.38 7.87 -1.97
C GLU A 55 -9.11 7.57 -2.75
N ILE A 56 -9.09 6.45 -3.45
CA ILE A 56 -7.94 6.11 -4.27
C ILE A 56 -8.26 6.56 -5.68
N LEU A 57 -7.47 7.50 -6.17
CA LEU A 57 -7.73 8.08 -7.48
C LEU A 57 -7.25 7.17 -8.60
N GLN A 58 -6.20 6.43 -8.35
CA GLN A 58 -5.66 5.54 -9.36
C GLN A 58 -4.75 4.52 -8.72
N THR A 59 -4.66 3.34 -9.29
CA THR A 59 -3.73 2.32 -8.80
C THR A 59 -2.98 1.75 -9.99
N ALA A 60 -1.82 1.20 -9.72
CA ALA A 60 -1.03 0.52 -10.73
C ALA A 60 -0.08 -0.42 -10.03
N ASP A 61 0.37 -1.44 -10.73
CA ASP A 61 1.41 -2.29 -10.16
C ASP A 61 2.41 -2.59 -11.26
N SER A 62 3.63 -2.86 -10.86
CA SER A 62 4.67 -3.08 -11.81
C SER A 62 5.78 -3.82 -11.10
N ASN A 63 6.20 -4.94 -11.64
CA ASN A 63 7.23 -5.73 -11.03
C ASN A 63 6.95 -5.97 -9.56
N MET A 64 7.67 -5.34 -8.70
CA MET A 64 7.53 -5.58 -7.28
C MET A 64 7.01 -4.37 -6.54
N THR A 65 6.26 -3.53 -7.23
CA THR A 65 5.78 -2.30 -6.61
C THR A 65 4.30 -2.10 -6.90
N ILE A 66 3.55 -1.74 -5.87
CA ILE A 66 2.16 -1.40 -6.02
C ILE A 66 2.05 0.09 -5.70
N TRP A 67 1.37 0.82 -6.58
CA TRP A 67 1.25 2.26 -6.45
C TRP A 67 -0.20 2.66 -6.25
N CYS A 68 -0.44 3.64 -5.40
CA CYS A 68 -1.76 4.22 -5.22
C CYS A 68 -1.64 5.73 -5.28
N LEU A 69 -2.53 6.35 -6.02
CA LEU A 69 -2.58 7.81 -6.11
C LEU A 69 -3.72 8.28 -5.23
N ILE A 70 -3.44 9.16 -4.28
CA ILE A 70 -4.46 9.68 -3.39
C ILE A 70 -4.23 11.18 -3.24
N LYS A 71 -5.13 11.86 -2.58
CA LYS A 71 -4.94 13.27 -2.32
C LYS A 71 -3.89 13.44 -1.26
N SER A 72 -3.03 14.45 -1.42
CA SER A 72 -1.93 14.65 -0.49
C SER A 72 -2.36 14.85 0.94
N GLU A 73 -3.52 15.43 1.15
CA GLU A 73 -3.98 15.67 2.51
C GLU A 73 -4.22 14.38 3.27
N HIS A 74 -4.33 13.26 2.58
CA HIS A 74 -4.59 11.98 3.21
C HIS A 74 -3.36 11.12 3.41
N VAL A 75 -2.19 11.59 2.98
CA VAL A 75 -0.99 10.76 3.02
C VAL A 75 -0.65 10.26 4.41
N LYS A 76 -0.66 11.15 5.38
CA LYS A 76 -0.28 10.75 6.72
C LYS A 76 -1.22 9.68 7.26
N ASN A 77 -2.51 9.88 7.07
CA ASN A 77 -3.49 8.93 7.54
C ASN A 77 -3.36 7.60 6.79
N ALA A 78 -3.11 7.68 5.48
CA ALA A 78 -2.95 6.48 4.68
C ALA A 78 -1.76 5.68 5.15
N LEU A 79 -0.63 6.34 5.43
CA LEU A 79 0.54 5.63 5.90
C LEU A 79 0.27 4.95 7.25
N ASN A 80 -0.44 5.63 8.15
CA ASN A 80 -0.76 5.02 9.42
C ASN A 80 -1.66 3.80 9.26
N LEU A 81 -2.63 3.90 8.37
CA LEU A 81 -3.54 2.78 8.15
C LEU A 81 -2.80 1.59 7.55
N LEU A 82 -1.91 1.85 6.61
CA LEU A 82 -1.17 0.78 5.98
C LEU A 82 -0.19 0.14 6.94
N HIS A 83 0.47 0.94 7.77
CA HIS A 83 1.38 0.39 8.77
C HIS A 83 0.62 -0.54 9.72
N LYS A 84 -0.59 -0.14 10.10
CA LYS A 84 -1.36 -0.97 10.95
C LYS A 84 -1.81 -2.24 10.25
N ALA A 85 -2.27 -2.11 9.01
CA ALA A 85 -2.78 -3.25 8.26
C ALA A 85 -1.72 -4.30 8.02
N PHE A 86 -0.47 -3.88 7.87
CA PHE A 86 0.62 -4.81 7.64
C PHE A 86 1.41 -5.11 8.92
N ASN A 87 0.89 -4.65 10.07
CA ASN A 87 1.55 -4.87 11.35
C ASN A 87 2.95 -4.29 11.43
N LEU A 88 3.12 -3.11 10.86
CA LEU A 88 4.42 -2.47 10.88
C LEU A 88 4.43 -1.38 11.91
N GLY A 89 4.99 -1.52 12.91
CA GLY A 89 5.18 -0.48 13.80
C GLY A 89 4.15 -0.10 14.69
N GLU A 90 3.82 -0.22 15.09
CA GLU A 90 3.23 0.24 15.97
C GLU A 90 3.48 0.79 16.52
#